data_5cf47462a7f642de8f87e6e3b0b59026
#
_entry.id   5cf47462a7f642de8f87e6e3b0b59026
#
_cell.length_a   1.000
_cell.length_b   1.000
_cell.length_c   1.000
_cell.angle_alpha   90.00
_cell.angle_beta   90.00
_cell.angle_gamma   90.00
#
_symmetry.space_group_name_H-M   'P 1'
#
loop_
_entity.id
_entity.type
_entity.pdbx_description
1 polymer ?
#
loop_
_entity_poly.entity_id
_entity_poly.type
_entity_poly.pdbx_seq_one_letter_code
_entity_poly.pdbx_strand_id
1 'polypeptide(L)'
;MSERYFENREFISLQLTDETIKYFEFIDCTFIDCTVEKCTLTKCRFSECAFVNCHIADVKSDGTEVNYLTFENCILSGINWGLLISSGGFSEPINKLTNCTMKYNFFTDMNLKKFSFKSNGITHTTFADCNLSESKFDGCNLTDTEFFRCDIQKADFRNATGYKVDVITCNIKKARFSVPEVYNLLDSLDIKIE
;
A
#
# COMPACT_ATOMS: atom_id res chain seq x y z
N MET A 1 -30.82 6.53 -16.21
CA MET A 1 -29.79 5.68 -15.57
C MET A 1 -28.60 6.59 -15.32
N SER A 2 -28.15 6.73 -14.11
CA SER A 2 -26.92 7.48 -13.85
C SER A 2 -25.75 6.77 -14.54
N GLU A 3 -24.91 7.54 -15.21
CA GLU A 3 -23.68 7.06 -15.82
C GLU A 3 -22.83 6.39 -14.72
N ARG A 4 -22.36 5.17 -14.96
CA ARG A 4 -21.53 4.42 -14.01
C ARG A 4 -20.16 4.02 -14.58
N TYR A 5 -19.91 4.43 -15.82
CA TYR A 5 -18.66 4.24 -16.54
C TYR A 5 -18.07 5.61 -16.85
N PHE A 6 -16.82 5.80 -16.44
CA PHE A 6 -16.07 7.03 -16.66
C PHE A 6 -14.71 6.69 -17.22
N GLU A 7 -14.33 7.35 -18.29
CA GLU A 7 -13.05 7.20 -18.95
C GLU A 7 -12.44 8.57 -19.25
N ASN A 8 -11.15 8.74 -18.95
CA ASN A 8 -10.41 10.00 -19.18
C ASN A 8 -11.11 11.22 -18.55
N ARG A 9 -11.59 11.10 -17.31
CA ARG A 9 -12.29 12.18 -16.59
C ARG A 9 -11.48 12.67 -15.40
N GLU A 10 -11.65 13.95 -15.10
CA GLU A 10 -11.16 14.55 -13.87
C GLU A 10 -12.28 14.73 -12.86
N PHE A 11 -12.01 14.38 -11.62
CA PHE A 11 -12.87 14.59 -10.46
C PHE A 11 -12.13 15.45 -9.47
N ILE A 12 -12.64 16.64 -9.18
CA ILE A 12 -11.96 17.63 -8.35
C ILE A 12 -12.77 17.90 -7.09
N SER A 13 -12.10 17.87 -5.95
CA SER A 13 -12.67 18.22 -4.64
C SER A 13 -13.92 17.43 -4.24
N LEU A 14 -14.01 16.16 -4.67
CA LEU A 14 -15.09 15.29 -4.22
C LEU A 14 -14.93 15.00 -2.73
N GLN A 15 -16.06 15.08 -2.02
CA GLN A 15 -16.13 14.77 -0.60
C GLN A 15 -17.14 13.64 -0.39
N LEU A 16 -16.65 12.45 -0.07
CA LEU A 16 -17.46 11.25 0.14
C LEU A 16 -17.18 10.70 1.54
N THR A 17 -18.19 10.65 2.38
CA THR A 17 -18.07 10.16 3.76
C THR A 17 -19.24 9.26 4.11
N ASP A 18 -18.95 8.08 4.67
CA ASP A 18 -19.93 7.07 5.06
C ASP A 18 -20.86 6.61 3.91
N GLU A 19 -20.42 6.74 2.66
CA GLU A 19 -21.18 6.43 1.45
C GLU A 19 -20.98 4.98 0.99
N THR A 20 -22.00 4.45 0.31
CA THR A 20 -21.88 3.17 -0.40
C THR A 20 -21.92 3.40 -1.90
N ILE A 21 -20.79 3.14 -2.57
CA ILE A 21 -20.57 3.34 -4.00
C ILE A 21 -20.62 1.97 -4.68
N LYS A 22 -21.52 1.79 -5.66
CA LYS A 22 -21.75 0.47 -6.26
C LYS A 22 -21.72 0.49 -7.78
N TYR A 23 -20.98 -0.47 -8.34
CA TYR A 23 -20.97 -0.77 -9.77
C TYR A 23 -20.44 0.38 -10.63
N PHE A 24 -19.50 1.16 -10.11
CA PHE A 24 -18.82 2.19 -10.87
C PHE A 24 -17.53 1.66 -11.47
N GLU A 25 -17.26 2.07 -12.68
CA GLU A 25 -16.02 1.77 -13.39
C GLU A 25 -15.34 3.08 -13.81
N PHE A 26 -14.07 3.22 -13.41
CA PHE A 26 -13.22 4.37 -13.71
C PHE A 26 -11.97 3.86 -14.43
N ILE A 27 -11.72 4.38 -15.65
CA ILE A 27 -10.56 4.05 -16.47
C ILE A 27 -9.85 5.34 -16.84
N ASP A 28 -8.52 5.39 -16.65
CA ASP A 28 -7.70 6.58 -16.93
C ASP A 28 -8.26 7.87 -16.30
N CYS A 29 -8.88 7.76 -15.13
CA CYS A 29 -9.45 8.91 -14.45
C CYS A 29 -8.47 9.54 -13.46
N THR A 30 -8.57 10.85 -13.28
CA THR A 30 -7.77 11.58 -12.30
C THR A 30 -8.65 12.16 -11.20
N PHE A 31 -8.29 11.88 -9.96
CA PHE A 31 -8.95 12.42 -8.76
C PHE A 31 -8.01 13.42 -8.10
N ILE A 32 -8.45 14.68 -7.96
CA ILE A 32 -7.63 15.77 -7.44
C ILE A 32 -8.32 16.37 -6.21
N ASP A 33 -7.55 16.55 -5.13
CA ASP A 33 -8.03 17.16 -3.88
C ASP A 33 -9.30 16.48 -3.31
N CYS A 34 -9.44 15.16 -3.53
CA CYS A 34 -10.62 14.41 -3.12
C CYS A 34 -10.45 13.79 -1.73
N THR A 35 -11.56 13.70 -1.00
CA THR A 35 -11.65 12.99 0.28
C THR A 35 -12.63 11.83 0.15
N VAL A 36 -12.21 10.62 0.55
CA VAL A 36 -13.03 9.41 0.57
C VAL A 36 -12.81 8.73 1.93
N GLU A 37 -13.78 8.85 2.83
CA GLU A 37 -13.66 8.33 4.20
C GLU A 37 -14.81 7.39 4.54
N LYS A 38 -14.49 6.26 5.19
CA LYS A 38 -15.44 5.26 5.68
C LYS A 38 -16.42 4.75 4.63
N CYS A 39 -16.08 4.90 3.37
CA CYS A 39 -16.92 4.47 2.25
C CYS A 39 -16.83 2.96 2.03
N THR A 40 -17.91 2.39 1.51
CA THR A 40 -17.94 1.00 1.04
C THR A 40 -18.02 0.98 -0.49
N LEU A 41 -17.00 0.37 -1.10
CA LEU A 41 -16.95 0.17 -2.56
C LEU A 41 -17.42 -1.25 -2.88
N THR A 42 -18.58 -1.38 -3.54
CA THR A 42 -19.13 -2.68 -3.93
C THR A 42 -19.06 -2.87 -5.43
N LYS A 43 -18.31 -3.86 -5.88
CA LYS A 43 -18.16 -4.24 -7.30
C LYS A 43 -17.82 -3.04 -8.19
N CYS A 44 -16.95 -2.18 -7.70
CA CYS A 44 -16.38 -1.08 -8.48
C CYS A 44 -15.09 -1.55 -9.15
N ARG A 45 -14.66 -0.81 -10.18
CA ARG A 45 -13.37 -1.02 -10.83
C ARG A 45 -12.67 0.32 -11.00
N PHE A 46 -11.38 0.33 -10.66
CA PHE A 46 -10.49 1.46 -10.91
C PHE A 46 -9.26 0.92 -11.67
N SER A 47 -9.07 1.38 -12.90
CA SER A 47 -7.95 0.99 -13.76
C SER A 47 -7.19 2.21 -14.23
N GLU A 48 -5.86 2.19 -14.05
CA GLU A 48 -4.94 3.23 -14.50
C GLU A 48 -5.27 4.64 -13.95
N CYS A 49 -5.98 4.70 -12.82
CA CYS A 49 -6.40 5.96 -12.24
C CYS A 49 -5.29 6.63 -11.43
N ALA A 50 -5.26 7.96 -11.45
CA ALA A 50 -4.37 8.79 -10.67
C ALA A 50 -5.12 9.52 -9.55
N PHE A 51 -4.48 9.57 -8.37
CA PHE A 51 -4.96 10.29 -7.20
C PHE A 51 -3.90 11.30 -6.79
N VAL A 52 -4.25 12.58 -6.78
CA VAL A 52 -3.35 13.70 -6.46
C VAL A 52 -3.91 14.48 -5.29
N ASN A 53 -3.12 14.69 -4.24
CA ASN A 53 -3.50 15.41 -3.03
C ASN A 53 -4.77 14.82 -2.35
N CYS A 54 -5.01 13.52 -2.48
CA CYS A 54 -6.23 12.91 -1.96
C CYS A 54 -6.05 12.36 -0.55
N HIS A 55 -7.16 12.36 0.20
CA HIS A 55 -7.28 11.67 1.49
C HIS A 55 -8.24 10.49 1.36
N ILE A 56 -7.73 9.27 1.49
CA ILE A 56 -8.52 8.05 1.38
C ILE A 56 -8.34 7.25 2.67
N ALA A 57 -9.42 7.10 3.45
CA ALA A 57 -9.37 6.50 4.76
C ALA A 57 -10.51 5.52 5.01
N ASP A 58 -10.18 4.39 5.67
CA ASP A 58 -11.15 3.39 6.16
C ASP A 58 -12.12 2.89 5.09
N VAL A 59 -11.64 2.73 3.86
CA VAL A 59 -12.44 2.25 2.73
C VAL A 59 -12.58 0.73 2.80
N LYS A 60 -13.82 0.26 2.78
CA LYS A 60 -14.18 -1.16 2.71
C LYS A 60 -14.39 -1.58 1.26
N SER A 61 -13.94 -2.78 0.93
CA SER A 61 -14.12 -3.38 -0.39
C SER A 61 -15.04 -4.60 -0.33
N ASP A 62 -15.96 -4.67 -1.26
CA ASP A 62 -16.80 -5.83 -1.53
C ASP A 62 -16.79 -6.12 -3.04
N GLY A 63 -15.88 -6.99 -3.47
CA GLY A 63 -15.69 -7.33 -4.88
C GLY A 63 -15.25 -6.17 -5.78
N THR A 64 -14.60 -5.16 -5.21
CA THR A 64 -14.00 -4.05 -5.97
C THR A 64 -12.58 -4.42 -6.38
N GLU A 65 -12.24 -4.10 -7.61
CA GLU A 65 -10.96 -4.37 -8.22
C GLU A 65 -10.21 -3.08 -8.53
N VAL A 66 -8.91 -3.06 -8.25
CA VAL A 66 -8.03 -1.95 -8.59
C VAL A 66 -6.83 -2.45 -9.38
N ASN A 67 -6.38 -1.65 -10.34
CA ASN A 67 -5.25 -1.99 -11.19
C ASN A 67 -4.49 -0.75 -11.64
N TYR A 68 -3.16 -0.76 -11.47
CA TYR A 68 -2.23 0.30 -11.88
C TYR A 68 -2.54 1.71 -11.34
N LEU A 69 -2.97 1.81 -10.06
CA LEU A 69 -3.24 3.10 -9.43
C LEU A 69 -1.96 3.88 -9.13
N THR A 70 -1.98 5.18 -9.37
CA THR A 70 -0.89 6.10 -9.02
C THR A 70 -1.37 7.07 -7.95
N PHE A 71 -0.53 7.27 -6.92
CA PHE A 71 -0.82 8.21 -5.83
C PHE A 71 0.31 9.22 -5.69
N GLU A 72 -0.04 10.50 -5.63
CA GLU A 72 0.90 11.60 -5.40
C GLU A 72 0.38 12.53 -4.31
N ASN A 73 1.21 12.82 -3.30
CA ASN A 73 0.89 13.66 -2.15
C ASN A 73 -0.37 13.20 -1.40
N CYS A 74 -0.65 11.90 -1.35
CA CYS A 74 -1.87 11.36 -0.76
C CYS A 74 -1.67 10.88 0.67
N ILE A 75 -2.76 10.92 1.44
CA ILE A 75 -2.90 10.25 2.73
C ILE A 75 -3.78 9.03 2.54
N LEU A 76 -3.23 7.83 2.81
CA LEU A 76 -3.88 6.54 2.62
C LEU A 76 -3.92 5.81 3.96
N SER A 77 -5.09 5.64 4.56
CA SER A 77 -5.21 5.08 5.90
C SER A 77 -6.26 3.96 5.98
N GLY A 78 -5.95 2.91 6.74
CA GLY A 78 -6.91 1.84 7.03
C GLY A 78 -7.35 1.02 5.81
N ILE A 79 -6.55 0.93 4.77
CA ILE A 79 -6.88 0.24 3.52
C ILE A 79 -6.33 -1.19 3.55
N ASN A 80 -7.18 -2.17 3.25
CA ASN A 80 -6.75 -3.55 3.00
C ASN A 80 -6.56 -3.77 1.49
N TRP A 81 -5.31 -3.63 1.04
CA TRP A 81 -4.94 -3.76 -0.37
C TRP A 81 -5.12 -5.18 -0.92
N GLY A 82 -4.97 -6.20 -0.07
CA GLY A 82 -5.17 -7.60 -0.48
C GLY A 82 -6.62 -7.92 -0.87
N LEU A 83 -7.60 -7.15 -0.37
CA LEU A 83 -9.02 -7.28 -0.75
C LEU A 83 -9.40 -6.53 -2.03
N LEU A 84 -8.48 -5.76 -2.59
CA LEU A 84 -8.67 -4.94 -3.80
C LEU A 84 -8.08 -5.60 -5.05
N ILE A 85 -7.55 -6.81 -4.93
CA ILE A 85 -6.90 -7.55 -6.02
C ILE A 85 -7.92 -8.47 -6.67
N SER A 86 -7.96 -8.48 -8.01
CA SER A 86 -8.79 -9.45 -8.74
C SER A 86 -8.29 -10.88 -8.50
N SER A 87 -9.22 -11.83 -8.40
CA SER A 87 -8.97 -13.25 -8.12
C SER A 87 -8.14 -14.00 -9.18
N GLY A 88 -7.60 -13.30 -10.17
CA GLY A 88 -6.75 -13.85 -11.25
C GLY A 88 -5.24 -13.77 -11.02
N GLY A 89 -4.78 -13.17 -9.93
CA GLY A 89 -3.36 -13.23 -9.49
C GLY A 89 -2.35 -12.39 -10.27
N PHE A 90 -2.75 -11.62 -11.28
CA PHE A 90 -1.84 -10.80 -12.10
C PHE A 90 -2.07 -9.29 -11.99
N SER A 91 -2.89 -8.83 -11.05
CA SER A 91 -3.11 -7.39 -10.90
C SER A 91 -1.98 -6.75 -10.09
N GLU A 92 -1.43 -5.66 -10.60
CA GLU A 92 -0.58 -4.74 -9.86
C GLU A 92 -1.46 -3.58 -9.37
N PRO A 93 -2.00 -3.63 -8.15
CA PRO A 93 -2.98 -2.65 -7.69
C PRO A 93 -2.40 -1.25 -7.62
N ILE A 94 -1.11 -1.14 -7.29
CA ILE A 94 -0.41 0.14 -7.17
C ILE A 94 0.74 0.16 -8.17
N ASN A 95 0.71 1.13 -9.07
CA ASN A 95 1.78 1.40 -10.02
C ASN A 95 2.87 2.29 -9.39
N LYS A 96 2.48 3.35 -8.68
CA LYS A 96 3.43 4.32 -8.13
C LYS A 96 2.89 5.01 -6.87
N LEU A 97 3.82 5.27 -5.95
CA LEU A 97 3.61 6.11 -4.76
C LEU A 97 4.66 7.23 -4.76
N THR A 98 4.22 8.47 -4.62
CA THR A 98 5.11 9.64 -4.55
C THR A 98 4.68 10.55 -3.40
N ASN A 99 5.56 10.75 -2.43
CA ASN A 99 5.31 11.64 -1.29
C ASN A 99 4.00 11.33 -0.55
N CYS A 100 3.69 10.05 -0.37
CA CYS A 100 2.48 9.60 0.30
C CYS A 100 2.73 9.27 1.77
N THR A 101 1.70 9.46 2.58
CA THR A 101 1.63 8.96 3.95
C THR A 101 0.64 7.81 4.02
N MET A 102 1.12 6.63 4.39
CA MET A 102 0.31 5.42 4.56
C MET A 102 0.30 5.01 6.02
N LYS A 103 -0.89 4.81 6.59
CA LYS A 103 -1.03 4.45 8.00
C LYS A 103 -2.12 3.40 8.20
N TYR A 104 -1.83 2.39 9.04
CA TYR A 104 -2.77 1.30 9.34
C TYR A 104 -3.24 0.52 8.10
N ASN A 105 -2.37 0.36 7.11
CA ASN A 105 -2.69 -0.39 5.90
C ASN A 105 -2.33 -1.87 6.05
N PHE A 106 -2.98 -2.71 5.23
CA PHE A 106 -2.70 -4.14 5.15
C PHE A 106 -2.38 -4.54 3.72
N PHE A 107 -1.21 -5.13 3.53
CA PHE A 107 -0.77 -5.76 2.29
C PHE A 107 -0.67 -7.25 2.54
N THR A 108 -1.53 -8.04 1.92
CA THR A 108 -1.59 -9.50 2.12
C THR A 108 -1.60 -10.21 0.79
N ASP A 109 -0.78 -11.27 0.65
CA ASP A 109 -0.68 -12.11 -0.54
C ASP A 109 -0.36 -11.35 -1.85
N MET A 110 0.42 -10.27 -1.76
CA MET A 110 0.69 -9.39 -2.89
C MET A 110 2.07 -9.64 -3.52
N ASN A 111 2.13 -9.54 -4.83
CA ASN A 111 3.39 -9.48 -5.56
C ASN A 111 3.84 -8.03 -5.74
N LEU A 112 4.71 -7.58 -4.87
CA LEU A 112 5.31 -6.23 -4.86
C LEU A 112 6.82 -6.29 -5.19
N LYS A 113 7.23 -7.30 -5.96
CA LYS A 113 8.61 -7.47 -6.40
C LYS A 113 9.09 -6.25 -7.15
N LYS A 114 10.26 -5.72 -6.75
CA LYS A 114 10.90 -4.52 -7.31
C LYS A 114 10.12 -3.22 -7.12
N PHE A 115 9.02 -3.25 -6.38
CA PHE A 115 8.23 -2.04 -6.12
C PHE A 115 9.03 -1.02 -5.32
N SER A 116 8.83 0.27 -5.61
CA SER A 116 9.51 1.36 -4.91
C SER A 116 8.57 2.06 -3.94
N PHE A 117 8.81 1.83 -2.65
CA PHE A 117 8.20 2.59 -1.55
C PHE A 117 9.04 3.79 -1.10
N LYS A 118 10.15 4.03 -1.78
CA LYS A 118 11.15 5.03 -1.40
C LYS A 118 10.56 6.37 -1.01
N SER A 119 11.05 6.91 0.11
CA SER A 119 10.71 8.26 0.59
C SER A 119 9.23 8.50 0.90
N ASN A 120 8.44 7.41 1.08
CA ASN A 120 7.09 7.52 1.62
C ASN A 120 7.10 7.23 3.13
N GLY A 121 6.12 7.78 3.84
CA GLY A 121 5.84 7.42 5.22
C GLY A 121 4.90 6.22 5.24
N ILE A 122 5.34 5.07 5.81
CA ILE A 122 4.53 3.86 5.91
C ILE A 122 4.57 3.40 7.35
N THR A 123 3.57 3.77 8.13
CA THR A 123 3.59 3.55 9.58
C THR A 123 2.43 2.67 10.03
N HIS A 124 2.63 1.87 11.10
CA HIS A 124 1.59 1.00 11.65
C HIS A 124 0.94 0.11 10.57
N THR A 125 1.71 -0.32 9.61
CA THR A 125 1.26 -1.06 8.41
C THR A 125 1.76 -2.50 8.49
N THR A 126 0.98 -3.43 7.99
CA THR A 126 1.36 -4.85 7.97
C THR A 126 1.57 -5.34 6.55
N PHE A 127 2.73 -5.95 6.30
CA PHE A 127 3.00 -6.76 5.12
C PHE A 127 3.03 -8.22 5.52
N ALA A 128 2.11 -9.02 4.97
CA ALA A 128 1.98 -10.44 5.27
C ALA A 128 1.95 -11.26 3.99
N ASP A 129 2.70 -12.35 3.96
CA ASP A 129 2.72 -13.31 2.84
C ASP A 129 3.05 -12.65 1.47
N CYS A 130 3.75 -11.51 1.47
CA CYS A 130 4.05 -10.73 0.28
C CYS A 130 5.39 -11.11 -0.36
N ASN A 131 5.45 -11.06 -1.69
CA ASN A 131 6.71 -11.03 -2.42
C ASN A 131 7.19 -9.58 -2.55
N LEU A 132 8.14 -9.20 -1.71
CA LEU A 132 8.81 -7.90 -1.68
C LEU A 132 10.27 -8.00 -2.15
N SER A 133 10.62 -9.06 -2.87
CA SER A 133 11.99 -9.25 -3.35
C SER A 133 12.43 -8.09 -4.24
N GLU A 134 13.64 -7.58 -4.01
CA GLU A 134 14.23 -6.45 -4.73
C GLU A 134 13.45 -5.11 -4.55
N SER A 135 12.46 -5.04 -3.65
CA SER A 135 11.73 -3.80 -3.37
C SER A 135 12.62 -2.74 -2.69
N LYS A 136 12.20 -1.48 -2.76
CA LYS A 136 12.97 -0.35 -2.25
C LYS A 136 12.19 0.37 -1.14
N PHE A 137 12.73 0.31 0.07
CA PHE A 137 12.25 1.03 1.26
C PHE A 137 13.27 2.08 1.74
N ASP A 138 14.30 2.38 0.93
CA ASP A 138 15.36 3.29 1.37
C ASP A 138 14.81 4.69 1.71
N GLY A 139 15.16 5.15 2.92
CA GLY A 139 14.67 6.42 3.45
C GLY A 139 13.20 6.46 3.88
N CYS A 140 12.51 5.33 3.95
CA CYS A 140 11.15 5.29 4.47
C CYS A 140 11.09 5.42 5.99
N ASN A 141 10.08 6.11 6.49
CA ASN A 141 9.64 5.96 7.86
C ASN A 141 8.70 4.75 7.94
N LEU A 142 9.15 3.68 8.60
CA LEU A 142 8.44 2.42 8.77
C LEU A 142 8.05 2.18 10.24
N THR A 143 7.87 3.24 11.02
CA THR A 143 7.52 3.13 12.44
C THR A 143 6.35 2.20 12.65
N ASP A 144 6.54 1.17 13.50
CA ASP A 144 5.56 0.13 13.77
C ASP A 144 5.02 -0.61 12.54
N THR A 145 5.80 -0.66 11.47
CA THR A 145 5.46 -1.45 10.27
C THR A 145 6.08 -2.84 10.38
N GLU A 146 5.22 -3.84 10.24
CA GLU A 146 5.55 -5.24 10.45
C GLU A 146 5.64 -6.01 9.14
N PHE A 147 6.66 -6.88 9.04
CA PHE A 147 6.86 -7.78 7.91
C PHE A 147 6.94 -9.20 8.44
N PHE A 148 6.02 -10.07 8.03
CA PHE A 148 6.05 -11.47 8.40
C PHE A 148 5.65 -12.39 7.24
N ARG A 149 6.29 -13.57 7.16
CA ARG A 149 6.17 -14.51 6.05
C ARG A 149 6.37 -13.88 4.66
N CYS A 150 7.18 -12.83 4.57
CA CYS A 150 7.47 -12.13 3.33
C CYS A 150 8.79 -12.62 2.69
N ASP A 151 8.83 -12.61 1.37
CA ASP A 151 10.10 -12.69 0.64
C ASP A 151 10.65 -11.27 0.42
N ILE A 152 11.63 -10.89 1.23
CA ILE A 152 12.33 -9.60 1.13
C ILE A 152 13.77 -9.77 0.61
N GLN A 153 14.05 -10.84 -0.14
CA GLN A 153 15.38 -11.05 -0.72
C GLN A 153 15.83 -9.83 -1.53
N LYS A 154 17.06 -9.38 -1.28
CA LYS A 154 17.66 -8.23 -1.96
C LYS A 154 16.89 -6.91 -1.80
N ALA A 155 15.87 -6.84 -0.96
CA ALA A 155 15.17 -5.58 -0.68
C ALA A 155 16.12 -4.57 -0.02
N ASP A 156 15.86 -3.28 -0.24
CA ASP A 156 16.69 -2.20 0.25
C ASP A 156 16.00 -1.43 1.38
N PHE A 157 16.43 -1.67 2.61
CA PHE A 157 15.97 -0.97 3.83
C PHE A 157 17.00 0.04 4.36
N ARG A 158 17.98 0.43 3.55
CA ARG A 158 18.98 1.40 4.01
C ARG A 158 18.31 2.74 4.33
N ASN A 159 18.72 3.33 5.45
CA ASN A 159 18.14 4.59 5.96
C ASN A 159 16.63 4.54 6.24
N ALA A 160 16.00 3.37 6.18
CA ALA A 160 14.65 3.18 6.67
C ALA A 160 14.67 3.03 8.20
N THR A 161 13.64 3.53 8.88
CA THR A 161 13.56 3.56 10.35
C THR A 161 12.31 2.88 10.88
N GLY A 162 12.40 2.27 12.07
CA GLY A 162 11.26 1.80 12.85
C GLY A 162 10.56 0.54 12.32
N TYR A 163 11.16 -0.19 11.39
CA TYR A 163 10.60 -1.45 10.87
C TYR A 163 10.73 -2.60 11.87
N LYS A 164 9.78 -3.53 11.81
CA LYS A 164 9.78 -4.79 12.53
C LYS A 164 9.74 -5.95 11.52
N VAL A 165 10.86 -6.62 11.34
CA VAL A 165 10.97 -7.76 10.42
C VAL A 165 11.09 -9.04 11.23
N ASP A 166 10.14 -9.95 11.08
CA ASP A 166 10.25 -11.30 11.64
C ASP A 166 11.25 -12.13 10.82
N VAL A 167 12.50 -12.19 11.30
CA VAL A 167 13.57 -12.92 10.60
C VAL A 167 13.41 -14.43 10.65
N ILE A 168 12.51 -14.96 11.49
CA ILE A 168 12.23 -16.40 11.56
C ILE A 168 11.36 -16.81 10.38
N THR A 169 10.40 -15.99 9.99
CA THR A 169 9.43 -16.31 8.95
C THR A 169 9.71 -15.63 7.62
N CYS A 170 10.46 -14.53 7.60
CA CYS A 170 10.81 -13.81 6.38
C CYS A 170 12.10 -14.34 5.73
N ASN A 171 12.13 -14.35 4.41
CA ASN A 171 13.34 -14.62 3.64
C ASN A 171 14.13 -13.32 3.41
N ILE A 172 15.14 -13.08 4.25
CA ILE A 172 15.95 -11.84 4.25
C ILE A 172 17.25 -11.94 3.43
N LYS A 173 17.42 -12.97 2.61
CA LYS A 173 18.67 -13.23 1.90
C LYS A 173 19.13 -12.06 1.04
N LYS A 174 20.31 -11.51 1.32
CA LYS A 174 20.90 -10.37 0.61
C LYS A 174 20.09 -9.06 0.72
N ALA A 175 19.14 -8.96 1.63
CA ALA A 175 18.51 -7.68 1.97
C ALA A 175 19.56 -6.72 2.56
N ARG A 176 19.38 -5.43 2.35
CA ARG A 176 20.32 -4.38 2.77
C ARG A 176 19.72 -3.53 3.87
N PHE A 177 20.42 -3.38 4.95
CA PHE A 177 20.03 -2.58 6.13
C PHE A 177 21.14 -1.60 6.50
N SER A 178 20.83 -0.58 7.28
CA SER A 178 21.78 0.37 7.86
C SER A 178 21.84 0.24 9.37
N VAL A 179 22.99 0.58 9.96
CA VAL A 179 23.15 0.76 11.40
C VAL A 179 22.56 2.14 11.78
N PRO A 180 21.88 2.31 12.93
CA PRO A 180 21.66 1.30 13.97
C PRO A 180 20.42 0.42 13.77
N GLU A 181 19.53 0.76 12.87
CA GLU A 181 18.21 0.14 12.67
C GLU A 181 18.24 -1.38 12.41
N VAL A 182 19.36 -1.90 11.90
CA VAL A 182 19.54 -3.34 11.70
C VAL A 182 19.40 -4.15 12.99
N TYR A 183 19.62 -3.54 14.17
CA TYR A 183 19.44 -4.22 15.45
C TYR A 183 17.98 -4.62 15.72
N ASN A 184 16.99 -3.94 15.12
CA ASN A 184 15.58 -4.30 15.23
C ASN A 184 15.27 -5.71 14.68
N LEU A 185 16.16 -6.27 13.84
CA LEU A 185 16.02 -7.65 13.36
C LEU A 185 16.16 -8.69 14.47
N LEU A 186 16.80 -8.32 15.56
CA LEU A 186 17.03 -9.20 16.70
C LEU A 186 15.80 -9.33 17.61
N ASP A 187 14.84 -8.40 17.49
CA ASP A 187 13.63 -8.38 18.32
C ASP A 187 12.78 -9.65 18.13
N SER A 188 12.80 -10.22 16.92
CA SER A 188 12.07 -11.45 16.60
C SER A 188 12.72 -12.74 17.16
N LEU A 189 13.95 -12.66 17.69
CA LEU A 189 14.70 -13.83 18.14
C LEU A 189 14.54 -14.14 19.63
N ASP A 190 13.78 -13.31 20.39
CA ASP A 190 13.56 -13.46 21.84
C ASP A 190 14.90 -13.66 22.62
N ILE A 191 15.90 -12.87 22.29
CA ILE A 191 17.24 -12.90 22.92
C ILE A 191 17.44 -11.72 23.85
N LYS A 192 18.32 -11.88 24.83
CA LYS A 192 18.81 -10.78 25.68
C LYS A 192 20.14 -10.28 25.13
N ILE A 193 20.25 -8.97 24.97
CA ILE A 193 21.51 -8.29 24.63
C ILE A 193 21.95 -7.54 25.90
N GLU A 194 23.14 -7.86 26.40
CA GLU A 194 23.75 -7.25 27.61
C GLU A 194 24.90 -6.33 27.22
#